data_e99316badac849ee2c539d50bca04211
#
_entry.id   e99316badac849ee2c539d50bca04211
#
_cell.length_a   1.000
_cell.length_b   1.000
_cell.length_c   1.000
_cell.angle_alpha   90.00
_cell.angle_beta   90.00
_cell.angle_gamma   90.00
#
_symmetry.space_group_name_H-M   'P 1'
#
loop_
_entity.id
_entity.type
_entity.pdbx_description
1 polymer ?
#
loop_
_entity_poly.entity_id
_entity_poly.type
_entity_poly.pdbx_seq_one_letter_code
_entity_poly.pdbx_strand_id
1 'polypeptide(L)'
;RAAADAQDGGAERGDLVGAFYKRLTSRSRAVQLKAAKAWAEWEAATSYLLVNEQNIAAWNSDDFAIAVARIECHYFVNQGFFDDENQLLRGVRRIRNIPAVIVQGRYDVVCPMRSAWDLHKAWPEADFRVVPDAGHSALEAGNTHELVSATDRFAR
;
A
#
# COMPACT_ATOMS: atom_id res chain seq x y z
N ARG A 1 -20.35 0.71 -3.27
CA ARG A 1 -21.68 0.03 -3.48
C ARG A 1 -21.72 -0.78 -4.77
N ALA A 2 -20.95 -0.47 -5.81
CA ALA A 2 -21.03 -1.13 -7.13
C ALA A 2 -20.40 -2.54 -7.20
N ALA A 3 -19.59 -2.98 -6.23
CA ALA A 3 -18.97 -4.30 -6.22
C ALA A 3 -19.79 -5.39 -5.50
N ALA A 4 -20.93 -5.04 -4.88
CA ALA A 4 -21.70 -5.91 -3.98
C ALA A 4 -22.91 -6.62 -4.62
N ASP A 5 -23.20 -6.37 -5.89
CA ASP A 5 -24.42 -6.88 -6.53
C ASP A 5 -24.24 -8.23 -7.25
N ALA A 6 -23.44 -9.12 -6.74
CA ALA A 6 -23.46 -10.52 -7.18
C ALA A 6 -24.00 -11.40 -6.05
N GLN A 7 -24.97 -12.23 -6.36
CA GLN A 7 -25.88 -13.02 -5.54
C GLN A 7 -25.29 -13.99 -4.47
N ASP A 8 -24.06 -13.78 -3.99
CA ASP A 8 -23.40 -14.59 -2.94
C ASP A 8 -22.95 -13.76 -1.72
N GLY A 9 -23.64 -12.68 -1.45
CA GLY A 9 -23.21 -11.55 -0.63
C GLY A 9 -22.98 -11.77 0.88
N GLY A 10 -23.15 -12.96 1.42
CA GLY A 10 -22.98 -13.19 2.86
C GLY A 10 -21.56 -13.62 3.25
N ALA A 11 -21.02 -14.63 2.58
CA ALA A 11 -19.69 -15.19 2.86
C ALA A 11 -18.55 -14.26 2.35
N GLU A 12 -18.76 -13.55 1.25
CA GLU A 12 -17.77 -12.64 0.67
C GLU A 12 -17.53 -11.36 1.48
N ARG A 13 -18.50 -10.94 2.33
CA ARG A 13 -18.35 -9.77 3.21
C ARG A 13 -17.33 -9.99 4.33
N GLY A 14 -17.08 -11.23 4.70
CA GLY A 14 -16.08 -11.60 5.72
C GLY A 14 -14.66 -11.75 5.16
N ASP A 15 -14.52 -11.92 3.83
CA ASP A 15 -13.23 -12.08 3.15
C ASP A 15 -13.24 -11.32 1.80
N LEU A 16 -13.09 -10.01 1.87
CA LEU A 16 -13.07 -9.16 0.69
C LEU A 16 -11.85 -9.44 -0.19
N VAL A 17 -10.69 -9.70 0.40
CA VAL A 17 -9.45 -9.97 -0.34
C VAL A 17 -9.58 -11.25 -1.15
N GLY A 18 -10.05 -12.35 -0.54
CA GLY A 18 -10.31 -13.59 -1.24
C GLY A 18 -11.38 -13.45 -2.34
N ALA A 19 -12.42 -12.65 -2.09
CA ALA A 19 -13.44 -12.35 -3.08
C ALA A 19 -12.89 -11.59 -4.31
N PHE A 20 -12.01 -10.61 -4.10
CA PHE A 20 -11.30 -9.91 -5.17
C PHE A 20 -10.34 -10.85 -5.90
N TYR A 21 -9.56 -11.67 -5.17
CA TYR A 21 -8.63 -12.64 -5.75
C TYR A 21 -9.33 -13.59 -6.73
N LYS A 22 -10.50 -14.14 -6.34
CA LYS A 22 -11.32 -15.00 -7.20
C LYS A 22 -11.73 -14.30 -8.50
N ARG A 23 -12.11 -13.02 -8.44
CA ARG A 23 -12.48 -12.23 -9.62
C ARG A 23 -11.29 -11.85 -10.48
N LEU A 24 -10.19 -11.44 -9.87
CA LEU A 24 -8.96 -11.03 -10.55
C LEU A 24 -8.27 -12.21 -11.25
N THR A 25 -8.49 -13.45 -10.78
CA THR A 25 -7.98 -14.68 -11.38
C THR A 25 -9.00 -15.40 -12.27
N SER A 26 -10.18 -14.83 -12.49
CA SER A 26 -11.22 -15.37 -13.37
C SER A 26 -10.71 -15.53 -14.81
N ARG A 27 -11.27 -16.51 -15.54
CA ARG A 27 -11.02 -16.67 -16.99
C ARG A 27 -11.68 -15.57 -17.83
N SER A 28 -12.67 -14.86 -17.29
CA SER A 28 -13.38 -13.77 -17.96
C SER A 28 -12.64 -12.45 -17.80
N ARG A 29 -12.12 -11.89 -18.90
CA ARG A 29 -11.47 -10.56 -18.91
C ARG A 29 -12.39 -9.46 -18.38
N ALA A 30 -13.68 -9.52 -18.68
CA ALA A 30 -14.65 -8.53 -18.20
C ALA A 30 -14.81 -8.56 -16.68
N VAL A 31 -14.80 -9.76 -16.06
CA VAL A 31 -14.84 -9.93 -14.59
C VAL A 31 -13.56 -9.41 -13.97
N GLN A 32 -12.39 -9.77 -14.54
CA GLN A 32 -11.09 -9.27 -14.07
C GLN A 32 -11.06 -7.75 -14.08
N LEU A 33 -11.43 -7.13 -15.20
CA LEU A 33 -11.34 -5.69 -15.39
C LEU A 33 -12.27 -4.92 -14.43
N LYS A 34 -13.50 -5.41 -14.24
CA LYS A 34 -14.44 -4.80 -13.28
C LYS A 34 -13.87 -4.81 -11.86
N ALA A 35 -13.30 -5.92 -11.42
CA ALA A 35 -12.70 -6.05 -10.10
C ALA A 35 -11.43 -5.18 -9.98
N ALA A 36 -10.57 -5.20 -11.01
CA ALA A 36 -9.33 -4.45 -11.01
C ALA A 36 -9.55 -2.93 -10.94
N LYS A 37 -10.52 -2.40 -11.69
CA LYS A 37 -10.87 -0.98 -11.62
C LYS A 37 -11.39 -0.56 -10.25
N ALA A 38 -12.25 -1.36 -9.64
CA ALA A 38 -12.75 -1.08 -8.29
C ALA A 38 -11.63 -1.10 -7.24
N TRP A 39 -10.66 -2.02 -7.40
CA TRP A 39 -9.48 -2.09 -6.53
C TRP A 39 -8.57 -0.87 -6.74
N ALA A 40 -8.18 -0.59 -7.98
CA ALA A 40 -7.28 0.51 -8.33
C ALA A 40 -7.86 1.89 -7.94
N GLU A 41 -9.18 2.08 -8.11
CA GLU A 41 -9.87 3.30 -7.69
C GLU A 41 -9.79 3.49 -6.16
N TRP A 42 -10.00 2.42 -5.39
CA TRP A 42 -9.87 2.45 -3.94
C TRP A 42 -8.44 2.80 -3.51
N GLU A 43 -7.44 2.12 -4.05
CA GLU A 43 -6.03 2.38 -3.75
C GLU A 43 -5.63 3.82 -4.11
N ALA A 44 -6.00 4.30 -5.30
CA ALA A 44 -5.71 5.65 -5.73
C ALA A 44 -6.39 6.71 -4.84
N ALA A 45 -7.64 6.47 -4.42
CA ALA A 45 -8.41 7.40 -3.59
C ALA A 45 -7.89 7.50 -2.16
N THR A 46 -7.30 6.41 -1.61
CA THR A 46 -6.80 6.37 -0.23
C THR A 46 -5.32 6.72 -0.09
N SER A 47 -4.55 6.72 -1.19
CA SER A 47 -3.10 6.95 -1.17
C SER A 47 -2.67 8.40 -0.90
N TYR A 48 -3.53 9.37 -1.13
CA TYR A 48 -3.23 10.79 -0.91
C TYR A 48 -4.02 11.34 0.28
N LEU A 49 -3.44 12.29 0.99
CA LEU A 49 -4.16 13.01 2.05
C LEU A 49 -5.39 13.75 1.50
N LEU A 50 -5.22 14.41 0.36
CA LEU A 50 -6.31 15.06 -0.36
C LEU A 50 -6.59 14.30 -1.65
N VAL A 51 -7.88 14.18 -1.99
CA VAL A 51 -8.30 13.47 -3.20
C VAL A 51 -7.60 14.05 -4.44
N ASN A 52 -6.97 13.17 -5.24
CA ASN A 52 -6.29 13.51 -6.47
C ASN A 52 -6.98 12.80 -7.64
N GLU A 53 -7.91 13.51 -8.29
CA GLU A 53 -8.70 12.97 -9.40
C GLU A 53 -7.84 12.55 -10.61
N GLN A 54 -6.74 13.26 -10.86
CA GLN A 54 -5.83 12.93 -11.97
C GLN A 54 -5.11 11.60 -11.68
N ASN A 55 -4.73 11.36 -10.44
CA ASN A 55 -4.12 10.11 -10.03
C ASN A 55 -5.13 8.95 -10.14
N ILE A 56 -6.37 9.15 -9.67
CA ILE A 56 -7.44 8.15 -9.79
C ILE A 56 -7.67 7.79 -11.26
N ALA A 57 -7.74 8.78 -12.16
CA ALA A 57 -7.93 8.55 -13.59
C ALA A 57 -6.74 7.77 -14.21
N ALA A 58 -5.51 8.08 -13.83
CA ALA A 58 -4.32 7.38 -14.31
C ALA A 58 -4.28 5.90 -13.88
N TRP A 59 -4.70 5.60 -12.65
CA TRP A 59 -4.76 4.22 -12.12
C TRP A 59 -5.88 3.40 -12.77
N ASN A 60 -6.89 4.04 -13.36
CA ASN A 60 -8.03 3.37 -14.00
C ASN A 60 -7.78 2.92 -15.44
N SER A 61 -6.57 3.04 -15.99
CA SER A 61 -6.26 2.40 -17.28
C SER A 61 -6.33 0.88 -17.16
N ASP A 62 -6.84 0.20 -18.18
CA ASP A 62 -7.20 -1.21 -18.11
C ASP A 62 -6.03 -2.13 -17.71
N ASP A 63 -4.88 -1.95 -18.35
CA ASP A 63 -3.73 -2.80 -18.11
C ASP A 63 -3.04 -2.49 -16.78
N PHE A 64 -2.95 -1.22 -16.40
CA PHE A 64 -2.38 -0.81 -15.13
C PHE A 64 -3.24 -1.30 -13.96
N ALA A 65 -4.55 -1.07 -14.00
CA ALA A 65 -5.47 -1.51 -12.96
C ALA A 65 -5.39 -3.03 -12.73
N ILE A 66 -5.35 -3.83 -13.81
CA ILE A 66 -5.21 -5.29 -13.70
C ILE A 66 -3.87 -5.69 -13.12
N ALA A 67 -2.78 -5.06 -13.54
CA ALA A 67 -1.44 -5.39 -13.05
C ALA A 67 -1.34 -5.12 -11.54
N VAL A 68 -1.69 -3.92 -11.10
CA VAL A 68 -1.65 -3.51 -9.69
C VAL A 68 -2.55 -4.41 -8.85
N ALA A 69 -3.84 -4.48 -9.17
CA ALA A 69 -4.79 -5.25 -8.36
C ALA A 69 -4.43 -6.73 -8.23
N ARG A 70 -3.92 -7.36 -9.31
CA ARG A 70 -3.50 -8.76 -9.26
C ARG A 70 -2.25 -8.99 -8.41
N ILE A 71 -1.27 -8.11 -8.51
CA ILE A 71 -0.03 -8.21 -7.74
C ILE A 71 -0.33 -8.03 -6.25
N GLU A 72 -0.98 -6.93 -5.88
CA GLU A 72 -1.30 -6.64 -4.47
C GLU A 72 -2.18 -7.71 -3.85
N CYS A 73 -3.28 -8.06 -4.52
CA CYS A 73 -4.19 -9.08 -4.02
C CYS A 73 -3.50 -10.47 -3.88
N HIS A 74 -2.56 -10.79 -4.78
CA HIS A 74 -1.74 -12.00 -4.66
C HIS A 74 -0.88 -11.98 -3.39
N TYR A 75 -0.25 -10.86 -3.08
CA TYR A 75 0.52 -10.72 -1.84
C TYR A 75 -0.38 -10.79 -0.61
N PHE A 76 -1.56 -10.18 -0.64
CA PHE A 76 -2.46 -10.17 0.51
C PHE A 76 -3.02 -11.55 0.84
N VAL A 77 -3.49 -12.33 -0.16
CA VAL A 77 -3.98 -13.70 0.08
C VAL A 77 -2.89 -14.65 0.57
N ASN A 78 -1.62 -14.33 0.32
CA ASN A 78 -0.46 -15.08 0.78
C ASN A 78 0.24 -14.42 1.98
N GLN A 79 -0.40 -13.46 2.66
CA GLN A 79 0.13 -12.78 3.85
C GLN A 79 1.55 -12.20 3.64
N GLY A 80 1.82 -11.68 2.41
CA GLY A 80 3.13 -11.16 2.03
C GLY A 80 4.23 -12.21 2.00
N PHE A 81 3.89 -13.50 2.05
CA PHE A 81 4.84 -14.63 2.14
C PHE A 81 5.72 -14.61 3.39
N PHE A 82 5.24 -13.98 4.47
CA PHE A 82 5.93 -13.97 5.75
C PHE A 82 5.55 -15.19 6.59
N ASP A 83 6.51 -15.70 7.38
CA ASP A 83 6.29 -16.81 8.31
C ASP A 83 5.36 -16.41 9.47
N ASP A 84 5.47 -15.15 9.90
CA ASP A 84 4.61 -14.53 10.91
C ASP A 84 4.66 -13.00 10.85
N GLU A 85 3.70 -12.33 11.50
CA GLU A 85 3.51 -10.87 11.50
C GLU A 85 4.73 -10.08 12.00
N ASN A 86 5.58 -10.66 12.86
CA ASN A 86 6.71 -10.00 13.47
C ASN A 86 8.06 -10.30 12.77
N GLN A 87 8.05 -11.06 11.68
CA GLN A 87 9.28 -11.47 10.98
C GLN A 87 10.18 -10.29 10.64
N LEU A 88 9.61 -9.21 10.09
CA LEU A 88 10.38 -8.02 9.71
C LEU A 88 10.97 -7.31 10.92
N LEU A 89 10.18 -7.08 11.97
CA LEU A 89 10.65 -6.40 13.18
C LEU A 89 11.75 -7.19 13.89
N ARG A 90 11.63 -8.53 13.95
CA ARG A 90 12.73 -9.38 14.48
C ARG A 90 13.97 -9.33 13.62
N GLY A 91 13.80 -9.12 12.30
CA GLY A 91 14.91 -9.01 11.35
C GLY A 91 15.73 -7.73 11.50
N VAL A 92 15.18 -6.66 12.07
CA VAL A 92 15.81 -5.33 12.20
C VAL A 92 17.20 -5.42 12.86
N ARG A 93 17.39 -6.28 13.84
CA ARG A 93 18.69 -6.48 14.51
C ARG A 93 19.85 -6.79 13.57
N ARG A 94 19.57 -7.33 12.37
CA ARG A 94 20.59 -7.66 11.36
C ARG A 94 21.04 -6.45 10.55
N ILE A 95 20.23 -5.38 10.54
CA ILE A 95 20.45 -4.20 9.71
C ILE A 95 20.65 -2.92 10.52
N ARG A 96 20.64 -2.98 11.86
CA ARG A 96 20.73 -1.80 12.73
C ARG A 96 21.97 -0.93 12.49
N ASN A 97 23.06 -1.53 12.01
CA ASN A 97 24.30 -0.81 11.71
C ASN A 97 24.28 -0.13 10.33
N ILE A 98 23.22 -0.30 9.53
CA ILE A 98 23.07 0.35 8.24
C ILE A 98 22.40 1.70 8.48
N PRO A 99 23.00 2.82 8.04
CA PRO A 99 22.36 4.12 8.12
C PRO A 99 21.02 4.11 7.36
N ALA A 100 19.96 4.61 8.00
CA ALA A 100 18.63 4.59 7.41
C ALA A 100 17.84 5.84 7.78
N VAL A 101 16.88 6.18 6.92
CA VAL A 101 15.84 7.18 7.17
C VAL A 101 14.49 6.51 6.95
N ILE A 102 13.58 6.66 7.90
CA ILE A 102 12.19 6.23 7.81
C ILE A 102 11.37 7.49 7.59
N VAL A 103 10.69 7.59 6.45
CA VAL A 103 9.77 8.70 6.15
C VAL A 103 8.35 8.19 6.22
N GLN A 104 7.49 8.88 6.98
CA GLN A 104 6.10 8.48 7.19
C GLN A 104 5.17 9.69 7.09
N GLY A 105 4.18 9.62 6.20
CA GLY A 105 3.09 10.57 6.19
C GLY A 105 2.22 10.42 7.45
N ARG A 106 1.93 11.55 8.11
CA ARG A 106 1.17 11.53 9.37
C ARG A 106 -0.24 10.93 9.22
N TYR A 107 -0.86 11.15 8.07
CA TYR A 107 -2.24 10.74 7.78
C TYR A 107 -2.32 9.54 6.83
N ASP A 108 -1.27 8.74 6.78
CA ASP A 108 -1.25 7.50 6.00
C ASP A 108 -2.26 6.49 6.57
N VAL A 109 -3.32 6.23 5.81
CA VAL A 109 -4.39 5.28 6.16
C VAL A 109 -4.18 3.91 5.50
N VAL A 110 -3.29 3.83 4.51
CA VAL A 110 -2.92 2.59 3.82
C VAL A 110 -1.89 1.81 4.64
N CYS A 111 -0.79 2.50 5.01
CA CYS A 111 0.24 1.98 5.91
C CYS A 111 0.28 2.83 7.19
N PRO A 112 -0.52 2.52 8.20
CA PRO A 112 -0.71 3.40 9.36
C PRO A 112 0.58 3.72 10.10
N MET A 113 0.66 4.94 10.63
CA MET A 113 1.76 5.45 11.48
C MET A 113 2.26 4.43 12.52
N ARG A 114 1.37 3.57 13.02
CA ARG A 114 1.72 2.54 14.01
C ARG A 114 2.82 1.61 13.51
N SER A 115 2.77 1.20 12.25
CA SER A 115 3.76 0.29 11.66
C SER A 115 5.15 0.94 11.58
N ALA A 116 5.21 2.20 11.13
CA ALA A 116 6.46 2.96 11.09
C ALA A 116 7.01 3.26 12.49
N TRP A 117 6.13 3.53 13.47
CA TRP A 117 6.52 3.73 14.86
C TRP A 117 7.08 2.45 15.50
N ASP A 118 6.47 1.29 15.25
CA ASP A 118 6.99 0.02 15.74
C ASP A 118 8.34 -0.32 15.12
N LEU A 119 8.54 0.00 13.82
CA LEU A 119 9.85 -0.11 13.17
C LEU A 119 10.89 0.83 13.81
N HIS A 120 10.53 2.10 14.04
CA HIS A 120 11.45 3.06 14.71
C HIS A 120 11.83 2.60 16.12
N LYS A 121 10.90 2.06 16.90
CA LYS A 121 11.24 1.50 18.22
C LYS A 121 12.20 0.31 18.13
N ALA A 122 12.09 -0.52 17.10
CA ALA A 122 12.99 -1.64 16.86
C ALA A 122 14.33 -1.18 16.27
N TRP A 123 14.37 -0.04 15.59
CA TRP A 123 15.54 0.53 14.92
C TRP A 123 15.75 2.00 15.32
N PRO A 124 16.12 2.27 16.59
CA PRO A 124 16.26 3.64 17.09
C PRO A 124 17.43 4.41 16.47
N GLU A 125 18.35 3.73 15.78
CA GLU A 125 19.45 4.37 15.04
C GLU A 125 18.98 4.98 13.70
N ALA A 126 17.84 4.56 13.16
CA ALA A 126 17.26 5.15 11.96
C ALA A 126 16.68 6.54 12.28
N ASP A 127 16.95 7.50 11.38
CA ASP A 127 16.35 8.83 11.43
C ASP A 127 14.86 8.72 11.08
N PHE A 128 13.96 9.03 12.02
CA PHE A 128 12.52 8.91 11.81
C PHE A 128 11.89 10.29 11.53
N ARG A 129 11.34 10.45 10.35
CA ARG A 129 10.74 11.69 9.86
C ARG A 129 9.26 11.52 9.61
N VAL A 130 8.46 12.30 10.34
CA VAL A 130 7.00 12.34 10.17
C VAL A 130 6.64 13.58 9.37
N VAL A 131 6.03 13.38 8.20
CA VAL A 131 5.55 14.47 7.35
C VAL A 131 4.15 14.87 7.82
N PRO A 132 3.96 16.10 8.35
CA PRO A 132 2.77 16.47 9.09
C PRO A 132 1.51 16.64 8.22
N ASP A 133 1.69 16.83 6.91
CA ASP A 133 0.65 17.16 5.93
C ASP A 133 0.63 16.20 4.73
N ALA A 134 1.00 14.95 4.93
CA ALA A 134 0.99 13.92 3.90
C ALA A 134 0.26 12.64 4.33
N GLY A 135 -0.26 11.92 3.35
CA GLY A 135 -0.79 10.56 3.45
C GLY A 135 0.26 9.51 3.05
N HIS A 136 -0.18 8.52 2.26
CA HIS A 136 0.62 7.35 1.87
C HIS A 136 1.59 7.64 0.72
N SER A 137 1.17 8.43 -0.27
CA SER A 137 1.91 8.54 -1.53
C SER A 137 3.28 9.20 -1.35
N ALA A 138 4.33 8.53 -1.84
CA ALA A 138 5.67 9.12 -1.95
C ALA A 138 5.72 10.35 -2.87
N LEU A 139 4.69 10.56 -3.69
CA LEU A 139 4.57 11.70 -4.61
C LEU A 139 3.90 12.93 -3.98
N GLU A 140 3.43 12.86 -2.74
CA GLU A 140 3.04 14.05 -1.99
C GLU A 140 4.27 14.91 -1.68
N ALA A 141 4.14 16.22 -1.83
CA ALA A 141 5.28 17.14 -1.81
C ALA A 141 6.20 16.97 -0.59
N GLY A 142 5.62 16.83 0.60
CA GLY A 142 6.36 16.62 1.84
C GLY A 142 7.10 15.28 1.87
N ASN A 143 6.43 14.18 1.48
CA ASN A 143 7.05 12.87 1.40
C ASN A 143 8.18 12.85 0.37
N THR A 144 7.94 13.39 -0.84
CA THR A 144 8.97 13.51 -1.89
C THR A 144 10.19 14.29 -1.38
N HIS A 145 9.96 15.41 -0.72
CA HIS A 145 11.05 16.25 -0.18
C HIS A 145 11.94 15.49 0.80
N GLU A 146 11.33 14.81 1.77
CA GLU A 146 12.07 14.06 2.79
C GLU A 146 12.80 12.84 2.20
N LEU A 147 12.17 12.13 1.26
CA LEU A 147 12.79 10.98 0.59
C LEU A 147 13.98 11.40 -0.27
N VAL A 148 13.85 12.46 -1.09
CA VAL A 148 14.95 12.96 -1.93
C VAL A 148 16.07 13.51 -1.06
N SER A 149 15.76 14.29 -0.01
CA SER A 149 16.75 14.81 0.92
C SER A 149 17.53 13.69 1.63
N ALA A 150 16.87 12.57 1.94
CA ALA A 150 17.53 11.41 2.53
C ALA A 150 18.46 10.72 1.53
N THR A 151 18.02 10.51 0.29
CA THR A 151 18.86 9.88 -0.75
C THR A 151 20.07 10.73 -1.10
N ASP A 152 19.92 12.06 -1.20
CA ASP A 152 21.03 12.99 -1.45
C ASP A 152 22.07 12.97 -0.33
N ARG A 153 21.65 12.77 0.92
CA ARG A 153 22.56 12.60 2.07
C ARG A 153 23.41 11.34 1.94
N PHE A 154 22.86 10.27 1.41
CA PHE A 154 23.58 8.99 1.22
C PHE A 154 24.40 8.94 -0.08
N ALA A 155 24.19 9.84 -1.02
CA ALA A 155 24.95 9.94 -2.25
C ALA A 155 26.33 10.61 -2.09
N ARG A 156 26.64 11.15 -0.89
CA ARG A 156 27.92 11.83 -0.54
C ARG A 156 28.81 10.87 0.27
#